data_18a922ede355bedc205ad7bc56aa1e6a
#
_entry.id   18a922ede355bedc205ad7bc56aa1e6a
#
_cell.length_a   1.000
_cell.length_b   1.000
_cell.length_c   1.000
_cell.angle_alpha   90.00
_cell.angle_beta   90.00
_cell.angle_gamma   90.00
#
_symmetry.space_group_name_H-M   'P 1'
#
loop_
_entity.id
_entity.type
_entity.pdbx_description
1 polymer ?
#
loop_
_entity_poly.entity_id
_entity_poly.type
_entity_poly.pdbx_seq_one_letter_code
_entity_poly.pdbx_strand_id
1 'polypeptide(L)'
;ATFDRIRLSYGEIDSITDKDGNALSANGATGTLSYSYTDAAGVTQTDGELKVTVYDTFEDWAKASQTADNTYNITDGEAVFIKESGELILSSDASSTIKSGKASLDVNYTKTGFNKGEVRPEYYYNCTNITDAANPVEYIKFENGKEIYQDINYVVAANQTLTVNTQASAVFDASIGRDVDAMIEAVKFAQDAN
;
A
#
# COMPACT_ATOMS: atom_id res chain seq x y z
N ALA A 1 -23.54 1.79 5.42
CA ALA A 1 -22.68 0.66 5.80
C ALA A 1 -21.28 1.19 6.12
N THR A 2 -20.64 0.65 7.13
CA THR A 2 -19.24 0.99 7.47
C THR A 2 -18.36 -0.06 6.82
N PHE A 3 -17.47 0.35 5.93
CA PHE A 3 -16.50 -0.53 5.30
C PHE A 3 -15.14 -0.42 5.97
N ASP A 4 -14.46 -1.54 6.11
CA ASP A 4 -13.05 -1.53 6.51
C ASP A 4 -12.19 -1.11 5.33
N ARG A 5 -11.15 -0.32 5.60
CA ARG A 5 -10.26 0.23 4.59
C ARG A 5 -8.81 -0.08 4.94
N ILE A 6 -8.06 -0.51 3.95
CA ILE A 6 -6.61 -0.63 4.00
C ILE A 6 -6.04 0.46 3.10
N ARG A 7 -5.20 1.31 3.68
CA ARG A 7 -4.62 2.45 2.98
C ARG A 7 -3.18 2.12 2.57
N LEU A 8 -2.86 2.33 1.29
CA LEU A 8 -1.48 2.27 0.82
C LEU A 8 -0.70 3.53 1.24
N SER A 9 0.62 3.46 1.16
CA SER A 9 1.50 4.60 1.50
C SER A 9 1.29 5.81 0.60
N TYR A 10 0.78 5.62 -0.61
CA TYR A 10 0.54 6.68 -1.59
C TYR A 10 -0.90 6.65 -2.11
N GLY A 11 -1.42 7.82 -2.48
CA GLY A 11 -2.57 8.00 -3.36
C GLY A 11 -2.14 8.24 -4.81
N GLU A 12 -3.10 8.53 -5.68
CA GLU A 12 -2.85 8.79 -7.11
C GLU A 12 -2.04 7.67 -7.75
N ILE A 13 -2.53 6.44 -7.57
CA ILE A 13 -1.90 5.20 -8.05
C ILE A 13 -2.23 5.00 -9.52
N ASP A 14 -1.24 4.65 -10.35
CA ASP A 14 -1.48 4.38 -11.77
C ASP A 14 -2.11 3.01 -11.98
N SER A 15 -1.60 1.99 -11.30
CA SER A 15 -2.13 0.62 -11.35
C SER A 15 -1.75 -0.17 -10.11
N ILE A 16 -2.54 -1.20 -9.78
CA ILE A 16 -2.13 -2.29 -8.92
C ILE A 16 -1.87 -3.53 -9.77
N THR A 17 -1.07 -4.46 -9.25
CA THR A 17 -0.74 -5.72 -9.94
C THR A 17 -1.50 -6.87 -9.28
N ASP A 18 -2.18 -7.69 -10.07
CA ASP A 18 -2.85 -8.88 -9.59
C ASP A 18 -1.86 -10.04 -9.30
N LYS A 19 -2.36 -11.14 -8.73
CA LYS A 19 -1.55 -12.32 -8.42
C LYS A 19 -0.87 -12.96 -9.65
N ASP A 20 -1.39 -12.74 -10.84
CA ASP A 20 -0.89 -13.30 -12.09
C ASP A 20 0.09 -12.35 -12.81
N GLY A 21 0.39 -11.19 -12.20
CA GLY A 21 1.31 -10.17 -12.72
C GLY A 21 0.66 -9.19 -13.70
N ASN A 22 -0.65 -9.18 -13.84
CA ASN A 22 -1.34 -8.25 -14.73
C ASN A 22 -1.57 -6.90 -14.04
N ALA A 23 -1.30 -5.81 -14.76
CA ALA A 23 -1.56 -4.46 -14.27
C ALA A 23 -3.04 -4.11 -14.41
N LEU A 24 -3.68 -3.81 -13.29
CA LEU A 24 -5.07 -3.34 -13.22
C LEU A 24 -5.06 -1.80 -13.20
N SER A 25 -5.08 -1.18 -14.39
CA SER A 25 -5.00 0.27 -14.55
C SER A 25 -6.32 0.89 -15.00
N ALA A 26 -7.14 0.15 -15.74
CA ALA A 26 -8.39 0.66 -16.30
C ALA A 26 -9.49 0.77 -15.22
N ASN A 27 -10.32 1.80 -15.36
CA ASN A 27 -11.51 1.97 -14.51
C ASN A 27 -12.47 0.78 -14.68
N GLY A 28 -12.85 0.12 -13.60
CA GLY A 28 -13.65 -1.10 -13.61
C GLY A 28 -12.85 -2.39 -13.89
N ALA A 29 -11.51 -2.33 -13.99
CA ALA A 29 -10.69 -3.54 -14.13
C ALA A 29 -10.82 -4.45 -12.91
N THR A 30 -10.87 -5.75 -13.15
CA THR A 30 -10.98 -6.77 -12.10
C THR A 30 -9.78 -7.69 -12.10
N GLY A 31 -9.35 -8.10 -10.92
CA GLY A 31 -8.26 -9.07 -10.74
C GLY A 31 -8.35 -9.73 -9.38
N THR A 32 -7.31 -10.45 -9.01
CA THR A 32 -7.22 -11.15 -7.73
C THR A 32 -5.90 -10.80 -7.05
N LEU A 33 -5.96 -10.36 -5.81
CA LEU A 33 -4.80 -10.17 -4.95
C LEU A 33 -4.56 -11.44 -4.13
N SER A 34 -3.30 -11.78 -3.88
CA SER A 34 -2.93 -12.87 -2.99
C SER A 34 -2.68 -12.36 -1.57
N TYR A 35 -2.97 -13.18 -0.57
CA TYR A 35 -2.60 -12.90 0.81
C TYR A 35 -2.18 -14.17 1.54
N SER A 36 -1.33 -14.02 2.54
CA SER A 36 -1.01 -15.08 3.48
C SER A 36 -1.88 -14.98 4.72
N TYR A 37 -2.20 -16.11 5.33
CA TYR A 37 -3.00 -16.15 6.56
C TYR A 37 -2.56 -17.31 7.46
N THR A 38 -2.94 -17.26 8.74
CA THR A 38 -2.69 -18.32 9.69
C THR A 38 -3.97 -19.15 9.85
N ASP A 39 -3.87 -20.44 9.57
CA ASP A 39 -5.00 -21.36 9.72
C ASP A 39 -5.28 -21.73 11.19
N ALA A 40 -6.34 -22.49 11.41
CA ALA A 40 -6.76 -22.92 12.75
C ALA A 40 -5.72 -23.81 13.46
N ALA A 41 -4.80 -24.43 12.71
CA ALA A 41 -3.69 -25.22 13.25
C ALA A 41 -2.45 -24.37 13.58
N GLY A 42 -2.50 -23.06 13.30
CA GLY A 42 -1.39 -22.13 13.52
C GLY A 42 -0.33 -22.17 12.39
N VAL A 43 -0.67 -22.76 11.25
CA VAL A 43 0.24 -22.86 10.09
C VAL A 43 -0.04 -21.68 9.12
N THR A 44 1.03 -21.05 8.64
CA THR A 44 0.90 -19.98 7.63
C THR A 44 0.61 -20.60 6.26
N GLN A 45 -0.50 -20.19 5.67
CA GLN A 45 -0.92 -20.52 4.31
C GLN A 45 -0.68 -19.30 3.41
N THR A 46 -0.43 -19.51 2.12
CA THR A 46 -0.15 -18.44 1.14
C THR A 46 -1.08 -18.45 -0.06
N ASP A 47 -2.15 -19.23 0.02
CA ASP A 47 -3.12 -19.46 -1.04
C ASP A 47 -4.40 -18.62 -0.89
N GLY A 48 -4.39 -17.64 0.01
CA GLY A 48 -5.49 -16.71 0.17
C GLY A 48 -5.68 -15.83 -1.06
N GLU A 49 -6.91 -15.70 -1.53
CA GLU A 49 -7.28 -14.92 -2.71
C GLU A 49 -8.36 -13.89 -2.37
N LEU A 50 -8.15 -12.64 -2.80
CA LEU A 50 -9.10 -11.55 -2.65
C LEU A 50 -9.39 -10.95 -4.02
N LYS A 51 -10.60 -11.14 -4.52
CA LYS A 51 -11.02 -10.51 -5.77
C LYS A 51 -11.18 -9.01 -5.55
N VAL A 52 -10.64 -8.21 -6.48
CA VAL A 52 -10.65 -6.76 -6.41
C VAL A 52 -11.15 -6.16 -7.73
N THR A 53 -11.94 -5.09 -7.61
CA THR A 53 -12.31 -4.23 -8.73
C THR A 53 -11.69 -2.86 -8.51
N VAL A 54 -11.02 -2.34 -9.53
CA VAL A 54 -10.28 -1.07 -9.48
C VAL A 54 -11.12 0.05 -10.06
N TYR A 55 -11.17 1.19 -9.36
CA TYR A 55 -11.79 2.43 -9.86
C TYR A 55 -10.82 3.60 -9.76
N ASP A 56 -10.95 4.55 -10.68
CA ASP A 56 -10.13 5.75 -10.65
C ASP A 56 -10.46 6.63 -9.44
N THR A 57 -11.75 6.87 -9.22
CA THR A 57 -12.26 7.73 -8.14
C THR A 57 -13.40 7.07 -7.36
N PHE A 58 -13.72 7.61 -6.19
CA PHE A 58 -14.93 7.22 -5.45
C PHE A 58 -16.21 7.48 -6.25
N GLU A 59 -16.23 8.53 -7.07
CA GLU A 59 -17.40 8.86 -7.89
C GLU A 59 -17.61 7.79 -8.98
N ASP A 60 -16.56 7.27 -9.57
CA ASP A 60 -16.65 6.19 -10.57
C ASP A 60 -17.18 4.91 -9.95
N TRP A 61 -16.69 4.55 -8.76
CA TRP A 61 -17.25 3.45 -8.02
C TRP A 61 -18.72 3.67 -7.67
N ALA A 62 -19.08 4.85 -7.16
CA ALA A 62 -20.46 5.19 -6.85
C ALA A 62 -21.38 5.05 -8.07
N LYS A 63 -20.95 5.52 -9.25
CA LYS A 63 -21.69 5.36 -10.51
C LYS A 63 -21.87 3.92 -10.92
N ALA A 64 -20.82 3.10 -10.77
CA ALA A 64 -20.84 1.69 -11.16
C ALA A 64 -21.68 0.84 -10.19
N SER A 65 -21.73 1.22 -8.91
CA SER A 65 -22.47 0.50 -7.86
C SER A 65 -23.89 0.99 -7.64
N GLN A 66 -24.39 1.95 -8.44
CA GLN A 66 -25.74 2.49 -8.34
C GLN A 66 -26.81 1.43 -8.58
N THR A 67 -27.20 0.77 -7.50
CA THR A 67 -28.53 0.15 -7.38
C THR A 67 -29.45 1.11 -6.62
N ALA A 68 -30.76 1.05 -6.84
CA ALA A 68 -31.74 2.03 -6.41
C ALA A 68 -31.69 2.41 -4.90
N ASP A 69 -31.07 1.59 -4.06
CA ASP A 69 -31.07 1.72 -2.59
C ASP A 69 -29.68 1.75 -1.94
N ASN A 70 -28.56 1.55 -2.67
CA ASN A 70 -27.25 1.47 -2.06
C ASN A 70 -26.14 1.98 -2.99
N THR A 71 -25.66 3.18 -2.74
CA THR A 71 -24.64 3.86 -3.56
C THR A 71 -23.25 3.22 -3.43
N TYR A 72 -23.01 2.44 -2.37
CA TYR A 72 -21.72 1.80 -2.11
C TYR A 72 -21.95 0.34 -1.77
N ASN A 73 -22.00 -0.50 -2.79
CA ASN A 73 -22.13 -1.94 -2.60
C ASN A 73 -20.83 -2.65 -3.05
N ILE A 74 -20.33 -3.54 -2.22
CA ILE A 74 -19.23 -4.44 -2.53
C ILE A 74 -19.78 -5.84 -2.40
N THR A 75 -19.56 -6.69 -3.40
CA THR A 75 -19.94 -8.10 -3.36
C THR A 75 -19.26 -8.79 -2.16
N ASP A 76 -20.00 -9.64 -1.47
CA ASP A 76 -19.47 -10.37 -0.31
C ASP A 76 -18.21 -11.16 -0.69
N GLY A 77 -17.18 -11.06 0.16
CA GLY A 77 -15.88 -11.68 -0.08
C GLY A 77 -14.98 -10.93 -1.06
N GLU A 78 -15.43 -9.80 -1.65
CA GLU A 78 -14.65 -9.00 -2.59
C GLU A 78 -14.17 -7.68 -1.97
N ALA A 79 -13.33 -6.97 -2.72
CA ALA A 79 -12.81 -5.64 -2.39
C ALA A 79 -12.91 -4.68 -3.57
N VAL A 80 -12.84 -3.40 -3.27
CA VAL A 80 -12.74 -2.32 -4.25
C VAL A 80 -11.48 -1.53 -3.96
N PHE A 81 -10.69 -1.25 -4.99
CA PHE A 81 -9.51 -0.40 -4.90
C PHE A 81 -9.77 0.94 -5.59
N ILE A 82 -9.55 2.04 -4.86
CA ILE A 82 -9.68 3.40 -5.38
C ILE A 82 -8.28 3.98 -5.63
N LYS A 83 -7.94 4.24 -6.88
CA LYS A 83 -6.61 4.72 -7.28
C LYS A 83 -6.29 6.11 -6.74
N GLU A 84 -7.23 7.03 -6.82
CA GLU A 84 -7.09 8.41 -6.33
C GLU A 84 -6.64 8.46 -4.87
N SER A 85 -7.31 7.73 -4.01
CA SER A 85 -6.99 7.71 -2.58
C SER A 85 -5.98 6.64 -2.18
N GLY A 86 -5.69 5.65 -3.04
CA GLY A 86 -4.86 4.50 -2.72
C GLY A 86 -5.45 3.65 -1.60
N GLU A 87 -6.77 3.49 -1.58
CA GLU A 87 -7.49 2.74 -0.55
C GLU A 87 -8.07 1.45 -1.12
N LEU A 88 -7.85 0.36 -0.41
CA LEU A 88 -8.54 -0.91 -0.61
C LEU A 88 -9.70 -0.99 0.38
N ILE A 89 -10.91 -1.04 -0.14
CA ILE A 89 -12.15 -1.08 0.64
C ILE A 89 -12.67 -2.50 0.62
N LEU A 90 -12.85 -3.08 1.79
CA LEU A 90 -13.21 -4.48 1.95
C LEU A 90 -14.71 -4.63 2.19
N SER A 91 -15.32 -5.67 1.62
CA SER A 91 -16.63 -6.12 2.05
C SER A 91 -16.56 -6.64 3.50
N SER A 92 -17.69 -6.75 4.16
CA SER A 92 -17.74 -7.25 5.55
C SER A 92 -17.14 -8.64 5.70
N ASP A 93 -17.42 -9.52 4.74
CA ASP A 93 -16.92 -10.90 4.75
C ASP A 93 -15.42 -10.96 4.46
N ALA A 94 -14.92 -10.20 3.48
CA ALA A 94 -13.50 -10.09 3.20
C ALA A 94 -12.74 -9.55 4.42
N SER A 95 -13.24 -8.50 5.06
CA SER A 95 -12.64 -7.95 6.27
C SER A 95 -12.60 -8.97 7.41
N SER A 96 -13.69 -9.70 7.62
CA SER A 96 -13.76 -10.72 8.66
C SER A 96 -12.74 -11.85 8.42
N THR A 97 -12.61 -12.30 7.17
CA THR A 97 -11.65 -13.34 6.77
C THR A 97 -10.21 -12.87 6.99
N ILE A 98 -9.86 -11.67 6.54
CA ILE A 98 -8.53 -11.10 6.70
C ILE A 98 -8.17 -10.93 8.17
N LYS A 99 -9.07 -10.38 8.99
CA LYS A 99 -8.84 -10.16 10.42
C LYS A 99 -8.73 -11.47 11.20
N SER A 100 -9.62 -12.44 10.97
CA SER A 100 -9.62 -13.72 11.68
C SER A 100 -8.40 -14.57 11.36
N GLY A 101 -7.95 -14.55 10.08
CA GLY A 101 -6.76 -15.25 9.64
C GLY A 101 -5.45 -14.52 9.95
N LYS A 102 -5.49 -13.35 10.60
CA LYS A 102 -4.31 -12.49 10.77
C LYS A 102 -3.54 -12.34 9.46
N ALA A 103 -4.28 -12.12 8.38
CA ALA A 103 -3.74 -12.11 7.03
C ALA A 103 -2.77 -10.96 6.81
N SER A 104 -1.73 -11.23 6.03
CA SER A 104 -0.85 -10.23 5.43
C SER A 104 -1.15 -10.14 3.94
N LEU A 105 -1.56 -8.97 3.49
CA LEU A 105 -1.89 -8.69 2.10
C LEU A 105 -0.79 -7.83 1.49
N ASP A 106 -0.14 -8.36 0.45
CA ASP A 106 0.86 -7.63 -0.32
C ASP A 106 0.23 -7.04 -1.58
N VAL A 107 0.26 -5.72 -1.70
CA VAL A 107 -0.26 -5.00 -2.86
C VAL A 107 0.89 -4.34 -3.60
N ASN A 108 1.23 -4.89 -4.77
CA ASN A 108 2.18 -4.27 -5.68
C ASN A 108 1.47 -3.21 -6.52
N TYR A 109 2.05 -2.03 -6.62
CA TYR A 109 1.46 -0.92 -7.37
C TYR A 109 2.52 -0.07 -8.06
N THR A 110 2.09 0.68 -9.07
CA THR A 110 2.91 1.67 -9.77
C THR A 110 2.36 3.08 -9.55
N LYS A 111 3.27 4.03 -9.40
CA LYS A 111 2.98 5.46 -9.33
C LYS A 111 4.07 6.21 -10.08
N THR A 112 3.69 7.00 -11.06
CA THR A 112 4.65 7.77 -11.88
C THR A 112 4.71 9.26 -11.53
N GLY A 113 3.63 9.81 -10.98
CA GLY A 113 3.55 11.21 -10.55
C GLY A 113 3.74 11.38 -9.04
N PHE A 114 4.52 12.36 -8.62
CA PHE A 114 4.63 12.74 -7.21
C PHE A 114 4.33 14.23 -7.05
N ASN A 115 3.47 14.56 -6.09
CA ASN A 115 3.09 15.91 -5.78
C ASN A 115 4.22 16.67 -5.07
N LYS A 116 4.15 18.00 -5.11
CA LYS A 116 5.13 18.83 -4.39
C LYS A 116 5.01 18.57 -2.89
N GLY A 117 6.12 18.13 -2.28
CA GLY A 117 6.19 17.80 -0.86
C GLY A 117 5.88 16.34 -0.54
N GLU A 118 5.45 15.56 -1.51
CA GLU A 118 5.29 14.11 -1.35
C GLU A 118 6.67 13.44 -1.26
N VAL A 119 6.79 12.50 -0.33
CA VAL A 119 8.04 11.75 -0.13
C VAL A 119 8.26 10.81 -1.30
N ARG A 120 9.39 10.95 -1.98
CA ARG A 120 9.76 10.07 -3.08
C ARG A 120 10.44 8.81 -2.55
N PRO A 121 10.05 7.60 -3.04
CA PRO A 121 10.61 6.34 -2.58
C PRO A 121 12.14 6.28 -2.69
N GLU A 122 12.69 6.81 -3.76
CA GLU A 122 14.13 6.79 -4.05
C GLU A 122 15.02 7.44 -2.98
N TYR A 123 14.45 8.27 -2.12
CA TYR A 123 15.20 8.92 -1.04
C TYR A 123 15.19 8.14 0.28
N TYR A 124 14.22 7.22 0.45
CA TYR A 124 13.96 6.62 1.75
C TYR A 124 13.86 5.10 1.73
N TYR A 125 13.53 4.50 0.58
CA TYR A 125 13.23 3.07 0.46
C TYR A 125 14.09 2.41 -0.59
N ASN A 126 14.18 1.08 -0.47
CA ASN A 126 14.73 0.26 -1.54
C ASN A 126 13.78 0.32 -2.74
N CYS A 127 14.24 0.91 -3.82
CA CYS A 127 13.47 1.03 -5.04
C CYS A 127 14.39 0.95 -6.27
N THR A 128 13.79 0.62 -7.40
CA THR A 128 14.45 0.61 -8.69
C THR A 128 13.83 1.69 -9.55
N ASN A 129 14.63 2.62 -10.06
CA ASN A 129 14.17 3.59 -11.05
C ASN A 129 14.08 2.91 -12.41
N ILE A 130 12.86 2.80 -12.92
CA ILE A 130 12.55 2.21 -14.22
C ILE A 130 12.10 3.24 -15.26
N THR A 131 12.42 4.51 -15.05
CA THR A 131 12.11 5.60 -16.03
C THR A 131 12.70 5.28 -17.39
N ASP A 132 13.89 4.67 -17.41
CA ASP A 132 14.46 4.02 -18.60
C ASP A 132 14.45 2.51 -18.35
N ALA A 133 13.46 1.80 -18.90
CA ALA A 133 13.29 0.36 -18.73
C ALA A 133 14.47 -0.47 -19.28
N ALA A 134 15.25 0.10 -20.23
CA ALA A 134 16.44 -0.57 -20.76
C ALA A 134 17.65 -0.47 -19.81
N ASN A 135 17.67 0.54 -18.93
CA ASN A 135 18.74 0.79 -17.98
C ASN A 135 18.15 1.09 -16.59
N PRO A 136 17.59 0.10 -15.89
CA PRO A 136 17.05 0.30 -14.55
C PRO A 136 18.18 0.67 -13.57
N VAL A 137 17.92 1.62 -12.68
CA VAL A 137 18.89 2.06 -11.66
C VAL A 137 18.38 1.63 -10.28
N GLU A 138 19.13 0.76 -9.63
CA GLU A 138 18.88 0.36 -8.24
C GLU A 138 19.53 1.35 -7.27
N TYR A 139 18.76 1.86 -6.31
CA TYR A 139 19.25 2.81 -5.31
C TYR A 139 19.91 2.15 -4.11
N ILE A 140 19.53 0.92 -3.78
CA ILE A 140 20.21 0.13 -2.74
C ILE A 140 21.07 -0.95 -3.41
N LYS A 141 22.32 -1.02 -2.98
CA LYS A 141 23.25 -2.05 -3.45
C LYS A 141 23.09 -3.30 -2.60
N PHE A 142 23.10 -4.45 -3.28
CA PHE A 142 23.15 -5.75 -2.64
C PHE A 142 24.52 -6.40 -2.90
N GLU A 143 25.10 -6.97 -1.87
CA GLU A 143 26.29 -7.80 -1.97
C GLU A 143 26.05 -9.13 -1.28
N ASN A 144 26.21 -10.23 -2.01
CA ASN A 144 25.92 -11.58 -1.53
C ASN A 144 24.50 -11.74 -0.94
N GLY A 145 23.50 -11.07 -1.51
CA GLY A 145 22.11 -11.13 -1.07
C GLY A 145 21.79 -10.33 0.20
N LYS A 146 22.73 -9.52 0.68
CA LYS A 146 22.50 -8.60 1.80
C LYS A 146 22.54 -7.17 1.33
N GLU A 147 21.62 -6.37 1.85
CA GLU A 147 21.66 -4.92 1.67
C GLU A 147 22.95 -4.34 2.24
N ILE A 148 23.58 -3.47 1.44
CA ILE A 148 24.71 -2.66 1.91
C ILE A 148 24.15 -1.34 2.39
N TYR A 149 24.08 -1.17 3.70
CA TYR A 149 23.78 0.11 4.31
C TYR A 149 25.00 1.02 4.25
N GLN A 150 24.79 2.30 3.98
CA GLN A 150 25.84 3.31 4.08
C GLN A 150 26.00 3.74 5.54
N ASP A 151 26.47 2.80 6.37
CA ASP A 151 26.71 3.07 7.77
C ASP A 151 28.02 3.87 7.96
N ILE A 152 27.90 4.95 8.71
CA ILE A 152 29.07 5.73 9.15
C ILE A 152 29.55 5.15 10.47
N ASN A 153 30.67 4.45 10.39
CA ASN A 153 31.23 3.76 11.54
C ASN A 153 32.49 4.45 12.04
N TYR A 154 32.52 4.74 13.33
CA TYR A 154 33.72 5.23 14.03
C TYR A 154 34.32 4.14 14.90
N VAL A 155 35.64 3.95 14.78
CA VAL A 155 36.39 3.10 15.69
C VAL A 155 36.65 3.89 16.97
N VAL A 156 35.99 3.50 18.06
CA VAL A 156 36.07 4.21 19.35
C VAL A 156 37.08 3.58 20.32
N ALA A 157 37.41 2.31 20.11
CA ALA A 157 38.47 1.58 20.83
C ALA A 157 38.95 0.40 20.00
N ALA A 158 39.98 -0.30 20.44
CA ALA A 158 40.44 -1.50 19.80
C ALA A 158 39.31 -2.55 19.72
N ASN A 159 38.95 -2.97 18.51
CA ASN A 159 37.84 -3.87 18.20
C ASN A 159 36.43 -3.35 18.61
N GLN A 160 36.24 -2.06 18.78
CA GLN A 160 34.94 -1.44 19.03
C GLN A 160 34.63 -0.41 17.95
N THR A 161 33.52 -0.61 17.27
CA THR A 161 32.99 0.29 16.24
C THR A 161 31.62 0.77 16.68
N LEU A 162 31.35 2.05 16.52
CA LEU A 162 30.06 2.68 16.79
C LEU A 162 29.49 3.20 15.48
N THR A 163 28.29 2.75 15.12
CA THR A 163 27.50 3.31 14.00
C THR A 163 26.82 4.59 14.49
N VAL A 164 27.02 5.70 13.78
CA VAL A 164 26.57 7.04 14.22
C VAL A 164 25.46 7.61 13.33
N ASN A 165 25.03 6.90 12.31
CA ASN A 165 23.91 7.30 11.46
C ASN A 165 22.77 6.29 11.53
N THR A 166 21.56 6.76 11.21
CA THR A 166 20.37 5.94 11.03
C THR A 166 19.85 6.17 9.61
N GLN A 167 19.46 5.08 8.95
CA GLN A 167 18.86 5.18 7.62
C GLN A 167 17.51 5.91 7.71
N ALA A 168 17.22 6.75 6.72
CA ALA A 168 15.93 7.46 6.68
C ALA A 168 14.73 6.49 6.63
N SER A 169 14.87 5.36 5.93
CA SER A 169 13.87 4.28 5.88
C SER A 169 13.55 3.63 7.22
N ALA A 170 14.46 3.71 8.19
CA ALA A 170 14.22 3.19 9.55
C ALA A 170 13.45 4.17 10.46
N VAL A 171 13.30 5.43 10.03
CA VAL A 171 12.72 6.52 10.84
C VAL A 171 11.46 7.08 10.20
N PHE A 172 11.40 7.15 8.89
CA PHE A 172 10.30 7.76 8.16
C PHE A 172 9.50 6.70 7.40
N ASP A 173 8.18 6.73 7.60
CA ASP A 173 7.21 6.00 6.78
C ASP A 173 6.57 6.97 5.79
N ALA A 174 6.38 6.55 4.54
CA ALA A 174 5.73 7.35 3.51
C ALA A 174 4.26 7.67 3.86
N SER A 175 3.63 6.88 4.71
CA SER A 175 2.26 7.10 5.19
C SER A 175 2.13 8.30 6.14
N ILE A 176 3.20 8.73 6.80
CA ILE A 176 3.15 9.78 7.85
C ILE A 176 2.47 11.05 7.34
N GLY A 177 2.81 11.51 6.13
CA GLY A 177 2.20 12.70 5.53
C GLY A 177 0.68 12.55 5.39
N ARG A 178 0.23 11.43 4.88
CA ARG A 178 -1.19 11.11 4.69
C ARG A 178 -1.95 10.95 6.00
N ASP A 179 -1.31 10.38 7.00
CA ASP A 179 -1.92 10.20 8.33
C ASP A 179 -2.11 11.54 9.03
N VAL A 180 -1.17 12.47 8.86
CA VAL A 180 -1.31 13.85 9.34
C VAL A 180 -2.44 14.57 8.62
N ASP A 181 -2.54 14.47 7.30
CA ASP A 181 -3.63 15.07 6.53
C ASP A 181 -4.99 14.49 6.94
N ALA A 182 -5.10 13.19 7.11
CA ALA A 182 -6.32 12.53 7.59
C ALA A 182 -6.72 13.01 9.00
N MET A 183 -5.76 13.23 9.89
CA MET A 183 -6.03 13.83 11.21
C MET A 183 -6.53 15.26 11.10
N ILE A 184 -5.94 16.08 10.22
CA ILE A 184 -6.38 17.46 9.98
C ILE A 184 -7.82 17.49 9.46
N GLU A 185 -8.15 16.62 8.50
CA GLU A 185 -9.52 16.52 7.96
C GLU A 185 -10.52 16.05 9.02
N ALA A 186 -10.17 15.08 9.85
CA ALA A 186 -11.02 14.62 10.93
C ALA A 186 -11.31 15.74 11.96
N VAL A 187 -10.31 16.56 12.29
CA VAL A 187 -10.47 17.71 13.18
C VAL A 187 -11.36 18.77 12.55
N LYS A 188 -11.17 19.09 11.27
CA LYS A 188 -12.03 20.05 10.54
C LYS A 188 -13.48 19.57 10.51
N PHE A 189 -13.70 18.31 10.17
CA PHE A 189 -15.05 17.71 10.18
C PHE A 189 -15.72 17.82 11.56
N ALA A 190 -14.97 17.56 12.64
CA ALA A 190 -15.49 17.68 13.99
C ALA A 190 -15.80 19.14 14.39
N GLN A 191 -15.05 20.12 13.86
CA GLN A 191 -15.31 21.55 14.06
C GLN A 191 -16.56 22.00 13.31
N ASP A 192 -16.77 21.54 12.09
CA ASP A 192 -17.92 21.92 11.25
C ASP A 192 -19.23 21.27 11.73
N ALA A 193 -19.12 20.17 12.50
CA ALA A 193 -20.28 19.46 13.06
C ALA A 193 -20.81 20.06 14.39
N ASN A 194 -20.13 21.04 14.98
CA ASN A 194 -20.53 21.77 16.18
C ASN A 194 -21.09 23.16 15.84
#